data_66fc72ab0643dabb872faa0fd4f94ee1
#
_entry.id   66fc72ab0643dabb872faa0fd4f94ee1
#
_cell.length_a   1.000
_cell.length_b   1.000
_cell.length_c   1.000
_cell.angle_alpha   90.00
_cell.angle_beta   90.00
_cell.angle_gamma   90.00
#
_symmetry.space_group_name_H-M   'P 1'
#
loop_
_entity.id
_entity.type
_entity.pdbx_description
1 polymer ?
#
loop_
_entity_poly.entity_id
_entity_poly.type
_entity_poly.pdbx_seq_one_letter_code
_entity_poly.pdbx_strand_id
1 'polypeptide(L)'
;IIIMFKRRDYFKEDRQKPWSIKDEPVTCEALADTEARTYPDMFEAYKNFAQTYNLSRDGFILTNGCENAVRIIFEALRPKYAYIENPSWGLVEVLANGLLYPRPEETPKEKRIFLVDYEFKNEKFVLGDYPLKLPQENSLFYITDKYNNVFEHEVLQDRNEYAKYTIVDETYSAKMLRNINREIPENVFVIGSYSKFCGAGIRLGYILYNPKWNNLMQLLREECISKLAEKYTSIHMPEMNLPEFDGDFVCKSNNYVVVKADSYTGDKRRINREFEVSGIKFYKLGLSLK
;
A
#
# COMPACT_ATOMS: atom_id res chain seq x y z
N ILE A 1 16.02 6.59 -21.75
CA ILE A 1 15.15 7.77 -21.53
C ILE A 1 14.93 7.82 -20.04
N ILE A 2 15.64 8.72 -19.36
CA ILE A 2 15.40 9.00 -17.95
C ILE A 2 14.09 9.78 -17.92
N ILE A 3 12.99 9.10 -17.57
CA ILE A 3 11.78 9.80 -17.16
C ILE A 3 12.13 10.41 -15.80
N MET A 4 12.68 11.61 -15.81
CA MET A 4 12.71 12.45 -14.63
C MET A 4 11.24 12.73 -14.28
N PHE A 5 10.69 11.94 -13.36
CA PHE A 5 9.49 12.36 -12.65
C PHE A 5 9.85 13.70 -12.02
N LYS A 6 9.34 14.79 -12.59
CA LYS A 6 9.36 16.07 -11.89
C LYS A 6 8.64 15.83 -10.56
N ARG A 7 9.41 15.65 -9.49
CA ARG A 7 8.85 15.87 -8.16
C ARG A 7 8.10 17.18 -8.26
N ARG A 8 6.80 17.17 -7.91
CA ARG A 8 6.12 18.41 -7.64
C ARG A 8 7.04 19.18 -6.72
N ASP A 9 7.52 20.33 -7.18
CA ASP A 9 8.35 21.18 -6.36
C ASP A 9 7.40 21.92 -5.41
N TYR A 10 6.95 21.16 -4.38
CA TYR A 10 6.05 21.68 -3.35
C TYR A 10 6.56 22.99 -2.77
N PHE A 11 7.87 23.23 -2.79
CA PHE A 11 8.45 24.46 -2.33
C PHE A 11 8.34 25.61 -3.34
N LYS A 12 8.25 25.34 -4.64
CA LYS A 12 8.07 26.38 -5.66
C LYS A 12 6.62 26.75 -5.88
N GLU A 13 5.74 25.75 -5.90
CA GLU A 13 4.29 25.97 -6.07
C GLU A 13 3.68 26.63 -4.84
N ASP A 14 4.13 26.29 -3.64
CA ASP A 14 3.65 26.89 -2.39
C ASP A 14 4.19 28.30 -2.12
N ARG A 15 5.33 28.68 -2.71
CA ARG A 15 5.80 30.07 -2.61
C ARG A 15 4.93 31.08 -3.37
N GLN A 16 4.12 30.61 -4.31
CA GLN A 16 3.20 31.47 -5.07
C GLN A 16 1.77 31.44 -4.55
N LYS A 17 1.42 30.46 -3.74
CA LYS A 17 0.20 30.44 -2.92
C LYS A 17 0.67 30.37 -1.48
N PRO A 18 0.80 31.51 -0.79
CA PRO A 18 0.87 31.44 0.66
C PRO A 18 -0.31 30.55 1.06
N TRP A 19 -0.04 29.51 1.84
CA TRP A 19 -1.07 28.80 2.54
C TRP A 19 -1.99 29.90 3.05
N SER A 20 -3.17 30.04 2.46
CA SER A 20 -4.13 30.98 2.97
C SER A 20 -4.69 30.39 4.27
N ILE A 21 -3.84 30.32 5.26
CA ILE A 21 -4.25 30.72 6.57
C ILE A 21 -4.72 32.13 6.27
N LYS A 22 -6.03 32.30 6.04
CA LYS A 22 -6.64 33.59 6.13
C LYS A 22 -5.94 34.28 7.27
N ASP A 23 -5.51 35.53 7.11
CA ASP A 23 -4.71 36.29 8.07
C ASP A 23 -5.35 36.44 9.46
N GLU A 24 -6.20 35.54 9.83
CA GLU A 24 -6.64 35.37 11.21
C GLU A 24 -5.50 34.61 11.91
N PRO A 25 -4.84 35.26 12.87
CA PRO A 25 -3.85 34.59 13.69
C PRO A 25 -4.54 33.39 14.29
N VAL A 26 -4.02 32.18 13.93
CA VAL A 26 -4.43 30.93 14.59
C VAL A 26 -4.09 31.14 16.05
N THR A 27 -5.07 31.61 16.82
CA THR A 27 -4.86 31.91 18.24
C THR A 27 -4.46 30.59 18.89
N CYS A 28 -3.51 30.67 19.81
CA CYS A 28 -3.12 29.48 20.58
C CYS A 28 -4.32 28.79 21.25
N GLU A 29 -5.43 29.46 21.43
CA GLU A 29 -6.69 28.94 21.93
C GLU A 29 -7.40 28.01 20.92
N ALA A 30 -7.40 28.32 19.61
CA ALA A 30 -7.95 27.44 18.59
C ALA A 30 -7.16 26.13 18.46
N LEU A 31 -5.87 26.16 18.81
CA LEU A 31 -5.04 24.98 18.92
C LEU A 31 -5.16 24.31 20.29
N ALA A 32 -5.69 24.99 21.33
CA ALA A 32 -5.78 24.47 22.68
C ALA A 32 -6.72 23.28 22.78
N ASP A 33 -7.83 23.31 22.09
CA ASP A 33 -8.84 22.26 22.07
C ASP A 33 -8.59 21.20 21.00
N THR A 34 -7.55 21.34 20.20
CA THR A 34 -7.22 20.35 19.18
C THR A 34 -6.31 19.31 19.78
N GLU A 35 -6.65 18.05 19.57
CA GLU A 35 -5.85 16.87 19.91
C GLU A 35 -4.44 16.88 19.27
N ALA A 36 -4.18 17.84 18.38
CA ALA A 36 -2.89 18.06 17.75
C ALA A 36 -1.78 18.51 18.73
N ARG A 37 -2.11 18.91 19.95
CA ARG A 37 -1.13 19.35 20.97
C ARG A 37 -0.48 18.25 21.77
N THR A 38 -1.08 17.07 21.77
CA THR A 38 -0.57 15.95 22.56
C THR A 38 0.02 14.89 21.66
N TYR A 39 1.17 14.36 22.07
CA TYR A 39 1.70 13.15 21.44
C TYR A 39 0.72 12.00 21.66
N PRO A 40 0.62 11.06 20.69
CA PRO A 40 -0.14 9.84 20.88
C PRO A 40 0.49 9.00 22.00
N ASP A 41 -0.35 8.27 22.73
CA ASP A 41 0.13 7.22 23.61
C ASP A 41 0.42 5.96 22.78
N MET A 42 1.67 5.79 22.39
CA MET A 42 2.08 4.67 21.55
C MET A 42 1.88 3.32 22.24
N PHE A 43 2.02 3.25 23.56
CA PHE A 43 1.79 2.01 24.29
C PHE A 43 0.32 1.59 24.21
N GLU A 44 -0.60 2.52 24.46
CA GLU A 44 -2.03 2.25 24.32
C GLU A 44 -2.43 2.00 22.87
N ALA A 45 -1.85 2.72 21.91
CA ALA A 45 -2.10 2.49 20.48
C ALA A 45 -1.74 1.07 20.05
N TYR A 46 -0.56 0.58 20.40
CA TYR A 46 -0.12 -0.79 20.12
C TYR A 46 -0.98 -1.84 20.82
N LYS A 47 -1.29 -1.61 22.10
CA LYS A 47 -2.15 -2.48 22.90
C LYS A 47 -3.54 -2.60 22.27
N ASN A 48 -4.17 -1.46 21.95
CA ASN A 48 -5.50 -1.42 21.36
C ASN A 48 -5.52 -2.12 20.01
N PHE A 49 -4.54 -1.86 19.15
CA PHE A 49 -4.46 -2.50 17.84
C PHE A 49 -4.26 -4.01 17.96
N ALA A 50 -3.38 -4.44 18.86
CA ALA A 50 -3.15 -5.86 19.13
C ALA A 50 -4.43 -6.56 19.62
N GLN A 51 -5.16 -5.94 20.55
CA GLN A 51 -6.42 -6.48 21.06
C GLN A 51 -7.51 -6.52 19.98
N THR A 52 -7.64 -5.43 19.19
CA THR A 52 -8.65 -5.32 18.14
C THR A 52 -8.52 -6.44 17.10
N TYR A 53 -7.30 -6.83 16.75
CA TYR A 53 -7.06 -7.81 15.69
C TYR A 53 -6.46 -9.12 16.17
N ASN A 54 -6.40 -9.36 17.46
CA ASN A 54 -5.79 -10.54 18.07
C ASN A 54 -4.36 -10.78 17.53
N LEU A 55 -3.49 -9.79 17.70
CA LEU A 55 -2.10 -9.82 17.24
C LEU A 55 -1.13 -10.10 18.39
N SER A 56 -0.08 -10.87 18.10
CA SER A 56 1.10 -10.92 18.98
C SER A 56 1.87 -9.60 18.91
N ARG A 57 2.45 -9.17 20.03
CA ARG A 57 3.28 -7.96 20.09
C ARG A 57 4.47 -8.00 19.14
N ASP A 58 4.97 -9.19 18.82
CA ASP A 58 6.19 -9.41 18.07
C ASP A 58 5.97 -9.60 16.56
N GLY A 59 4.73 -9.43 16.09
CA GLY A 59 4.36 -9.71 14.71
C GLY A 59 3.89 -8.51 13.91
N PHE A 60 3.95 -7.29 14.45
CA PHE A 60 3.50 -6.10 13.74
C PHE A 60 4.16 -4.80 14.23
N ILE A 61 4.11 -3.79 13.36
CA ILE A 61 4.32 -2.38 13.73
C ILE A 61 3.23 -1.50 13.09
N LEU A 62 2.95 -0.37 13.73
CA LEU A 62 2.10 0.69 13.20
C LEU A 62 2.94 1.66 12.36
N THR A 63 2.33 2.24 11.32
CA THR A 63 3.00 3.13 10.37
C THR A 63 2.10 4.31 10.00
N ASN A 64 2.69 5.38 9.45
CA ASN A 64 1.96 6.52 8.91
C ASN A 64 1.40 6.24 7.50
N GLY A 65 0.64 5.14 7.36
CA GLY A 65 0.08 4.64 6.11
C GLY A 65 1.04 3.75 5.32
N CYS A 66 0.59 3.21 4.18
CA CYS A 66 1.36 2.24 3.38
C CYS A 66 2.64 2.82 2.78
N GLU A 67 2.71 4.10 2.46
CA GLU A 67 3.95 4.70 1.95
C GLU A 67 5.09 4.51 2.94
N ASN A 68 4.83 4.82 4.20
CA ASN A 68 5.82 4.65 5.25
C ASN A 68 6.14 3.17 5.49
N ALA A 69 5.14 2.28 5.42
CA ALA A 69 5.35 0.85 5.52
C ALA A 69 6.32 0.33 4.44
N VAL A 70 6.15 0.74 3.18
CA VAL A 70 7.06 0.38 2.09
C VAL A 70 8.48 0.88 2.38
N ARG A 71 8.65 2.14 2.82
CA ARG A 71 9.96 2.69 3.15
C ARG A 71 10.68 1.88 4.23
N ILE A 72 9.99 1.57 5.31
CA ILE A 72 10.55 0.77 6.42
C ILE A 72 11.02 -0.60 5.93
N ILE A 73 10.22 -1.29 5.11
CA ILE A 73 10.61 -2.61 4.60
C ILE A 73 11.82 -2.52 3.67
N PHE A 74 11.86 -1.52 2.77
CA PHE A 74 13.04 -1.31 1.92
C PHE A 74 14.30 -1.00 2.74
N GLU A 75 14.16 -0.22 3.80
CA GLU A 75 15.27 0.10 4.71
C GLU A 75 15.74 -1.13 5.48
N ALA A 76 14.80 -1.96 5.96
CA ALA A 76 15.09 -3.20 6.67
C ALA A 76 15.83 -4.21 5.79
N LEU A 77 15.37 -4.38 4.56
CA LEU A 77 15.85 -5.44 3.67
C LEU A 77 17.00 -4.99 2.78
N ARG A 78 17.07 -3.69 2.45
CA ARG A 78 18.03 -3.10 1.49
C ARG A 78 18.15 -3.94 0.23
N PRO A 79 17.05 -4.22 -0.48
CA PRO A 79 17.07 -5.11 -1.62
C PRO A 79 17.94 -4.51 -2.73
N LYS A 80 18.62 -5.38 -3.48
CA LYS A 80 19.36 -4.97 -4.68
C LYS A 80 18.44 -4.79 -5.88
N TYR A 81 17.38 -5.60 -5.93
CA TYR A 81 16.39 -5.61 -7.02
C TYR A 81 14.98 -5.53 -6.48
N ALA A 82 14.10 -4.82 -7.18
CA ALA A 82 12.68 -4.77 -6.92
C ALA A 82 11.88 -5.20 -8.15
N TYR A 83 10.92 -6.08 -7.93
CA TYR A 83 9.90 -6.46 -8.88
C TYR A 83 8.59 -5.82 -8.41
N ILE A 84 7.87 -5.21 -9.32
CA ILE A 84 6.62 -4.51 -9.01
C ILE A 84 5.58 -4.95 -10.01
N GLU A 85 4.43 -5.42 -9.54
CA GLU A 85 3.31 -5.72 -10.43
C GLU A 85 2.90 -4.50 -11.26
N ASN A 86 2.42 -4.72 -12.48
CA ASN A 86 1.95 -3.66 -13.35
C ASN A 86 0.61 -4.06 -14.01
N PRO A 87 -0.46 -3.27 -13.85
CA PRO A 87 -0.53 -1.97 -13.19
C PRO A 87 -0.51 -2.06 -11.66
N SER A 88 0.20 -1.17 -11.00
CA SER A 88 0.33 -1.08 -9.55
C SER A 88 -0.02 0.31 -9.01
N TRP A 89 0.23 0.52 -7.73
CA TRP A 89 0.24 1.85 -7.14
C TRP A 89 1.51 2.58 -7.57
N GLY A 90 1.36 3.59 -8.46
CA GLY A 90 2.52 4.26 -9.09
C GLY A 90 3.55 4.84 -8.12
N LEU A 91 3.16 5.12 -6.87
CA LEU A 91 4.09 5.61 -5.85
C LEU A 91 5.12 4.54 -5.45
N VAL A 92 4.81 3.25 -5.53
CA VAL A 92 5.77 2.18 -5.20
C VAL A 92 6.97 2.21 -6.13
N GLU A 93 6.74 2.42 -7.43
CA GLU A 93 7.83 2.57 -8.40
C GLU A 93 8.69 3.80 -8.09
N VAL A 94 8.05 4.92 -7.73
CA VAL A 94 8.77 6.15 -7.32
C VAL A 94 9.58 5.91 -6.06
N LEU A 95 9.02 5.24 -5.05
CA LEU A 95 9.73 4.90 -3.82
C LEU A 95 10.90 3.95 -4.07
N ALA A 96 10.68 2.90 -4.86
CA ALA A 96 11.72 1.95 -5.24
C ALA A 96 12.86 2.66 -5.98
N ASN A 97 12.55 3.56 -6.91
CA ASN A 97 13.56 4.37 -7.59
C ASN A 97 14.38 5.22 -6.62
N GLY A 98 13.72 5.92 -5.68
CA GLY A 98 14.42 6.74 -4.70
C GLY A 98 15.26 5.96 -3.70
N LEU A 99 14.88 4.72 -3.38
CA LEU A 99 15.55 3.89 -2.37
C LEU A 99 16.65 3.00 -2.97
N LEU A 100 16.48 2.54 -4.21
CA LEU A 100 17.48 1.71 -4.90
C LEU A 100 18.53 2.54 -5.64
N TYR A 101 18.22 3.81 -5.97
CA TYR A 101 19.08 4.76 -6.65
C TYR A 101 19.21 6.04 -5.84
N PRO A 102 19.88 6.01 -4.68
CA PRO A 102 19.89 7.15 -3.76
C PRO A 102 20.64 8.37 -4.28
N ARG A 103 21.49 8.21 -5.29
CA ARG A 103 22.27 9.32 -5.89
C ARG A 103 21.93 9.47 -7.38
N PRO A 104 21.44 10.65 -7.80
CA PRO A 104 21.16 10.92 -9.22
C PRO A 104 22.38 10.79 -10.14
N GLU A 105 23.57 10.98 -9.58
CA GLU A 105 24.84 10.92 -10.30
C GLU A 105 25.31 9.48 -10.54
N GLU A 106 24.87 8.55 -9.74
CA GLU A 106 25.09 7.13 -9.93
C GLU A 106 24.02 6.58 -10.87
N THR A 107 24.12 6.86 -12.17
CA THR A 107 23.30 6.12 -13.15
C THR A 107 23.74 4.67 -13.07
N PRO A 108 22.93 3.76 -12.51
CA PRO A 108 23.36 2.40 -12.33
C PRO A 108 23.58 1.79 -13.70
N LYS A 109 24.69 1.13 -13.89
CA LYS A 109 25.00 0.34 -15.10
C LYS A 109 24.01 -0.83 -15.25
N GLU A 110 23.26 -1.13 -14.20
CA GLU A 110 22.36 -2.28 -14.09
C GLU A 110 20.94 -1.82 -13.73
N LYS A 111 19.95 -2.31 -14.47
CA LYS A 111 18.55 -2.11 -14.14
C LYS A 111 18.22 -2.84 -12.83
N ARG A 112 17.59 -2.15 -11.87
CA ARG A 112 17.26 -2.69 -10.55
C ARG A 112 15.77 -2.80 -10.29
N ILE A 113 14.94 -2.17 -11.11
CA ILE A 113 13.49 -2.18 -10.98
C ILE A 113 12.89 -2.83 -12.23
N PHE A 114 12.03 -3.81 -12.01
CA PHE A 114 11.37 -4.58 -13.04
C PHE A 114 9.86 -4.54 -12.81
N LEU A 115 9.13 -4.14 -13.83
CA LEU A 115 7.69 -4.23 -13.84
C LEU A 115 7.29 -5.62 -14.36
N VAL A 116 6.34 -6.23 -13.68
CA VAL A 116 5.78 -7.54 -14.01
C VAL A 116 4.34 -7.32 -14.42
N ASP A 117 4.09 -7.42 -15.72
CA ASP A 117 2.79 -7.14 -16.29
C ASP A 117 1.78 -8.24 -15.96
N TYR A 118 0.53 -7.84 -15.74
CA TYR A 118 -0.58 -8.78 -15.73
C TYR A 118 -0.97 -9.17 -17.15
N GLU A 119 -1.39 -10.42 -17.30
CA GLU A 119 -2.09 -10.93 -18.45
C GLU A 119 -3.54 -11.23 -18.09
N PHE A 120 -4.44 -11.12 -19.06
CA PHE A 120 -5.82 -11.51 -18.86
C PHE A 120 -6.07 -12.84 -19.58
N LYS A 121 -6.23 -13.91 -18.79
CA LYS A 121 -6.43 -15.28 -19.28
C LYS A 121 -7.56 -15.94 -18.51
N ASN A 122 -8.44 -16.66 -19.22
CA ASN A 122 -9.56 -17.41 -18.61
C ASN A 122 -10.41 -16.56 -17.64
N GLU A 123 -10.77 -15.36 -18.06
CA GLU A 123 -11.57 -14.39 -17.30
C GLU A 123 -10.92 -13.96 -15.95
N LYS A 124 -9.60 -14.05 -15.84
CA LYS A 124 -8.84 -13.67 -14.63
C LYS A 124 -7.58 -12.90 -14.99
N PHE A 125 -7.16 -12.01 -14.09
CA PHE A 125 -5.83 -11.45 -14.12
C PHE A 125 -4.83 -12.49 -13.61
N VAL A 126 -3.85 -12.79 -14.43
CA VAL A 126 -2.74 -13.67 -14.09
C VAL A 126 -1.46 -12.85 -14.22
N LEU A 127 -0.60 -12.95 -13.24
CA LEU A 127 0.69 -12.30 -13.34
C LEU A 127 1.51 -12.98 -14.43
N GLY A 128 2.01 -12.19 -15.39
CA GLY A 128 2.79 -12.69 -16.51
C GLY A 128 4.13 -13.27 -16.09
N ASP A 129 4.82 -13.86 -17.05
CA ASP A 129 6.13 -14.43 -16.81
C ASP A 129 7.14 -13.34 -16.44
N TYR A 130 7.95 -13.66 -15.46
CA TYR A 130 9.05 -12.80 -15.06
C TYR A 130 10.13 -12.73 -16.12
N PRO A 131 10.84 -11.61 -16.26
CA PRO A 131 12.09 -11.61 -16.98
C PRO A 131 13.05 -12.58 -16.29
N LEU A 132 13.16 -13.76 -16.87
CA LEU A 132 13.80 -14.94 -16.35
C LEU A 132 15.25 -14.70 -15.89
N LYS A 133 15.60 -15.25 -14.75
CA LYS A 133 16.98 -15.49 -14.26
C LYS A 133 17.73 -14.28 -13.71
N LEU A 134 17.06 -13.36 -13.05
CA LEU A 134 17.79 -12.43 -12.19
C LEU A 134 18.07 -13.10 -10.82
N PRO A 135 19.19 -12.74 -10.18
CA PRO A 135 19.59 -13.39 -8.94
C PRO A 135 18.48 -13.23 -7.89
N GLN A 136 17.99 -14.33 -7.36
CA GLN A 136 17.02 -14.34 -6.25
C GLN A 136 17.61 -13.69 -5.00
N GLU A 137 18.94 -13.66 -4.93
CA GLU A 137 19.65 -13.05 -3.82
C GLU A 137 19.35 -11.56 -3.73
N ASN A 138 18.81 -11.16 -2.58
CA ASN A 138 18.56 -9.77 -2.24
C ASN A 138 17.54 -9.05 -3.13
N SER A 139 16.49 -9.76 -3.53
CA SER A 139 15.38 -9.23 -4.32
C SER A 139 14.10 -9.12 -3.49
N LEU A 140 13.28 -8.14 -3.85
CA LEU A 140 11.98 -7.86 -3.24
C LEU A 140 10.91 -7.83 -4.32
N PHE A 141 9.79 -8.47 -4.08
CA PHE A 141 8.61 -8.38 -4.91
C PHE A 141 7.49 -7.62 -4.20
N TYR A 142 6.90 -6.64 -4.87
CA TYR A 142 5.72 -5.93 -4.40
C TYR A 142 4.51 -6.33 -5.22
N ILE A 143 3.49 -6.80 -4.52
CA ILE A 143 2.22 -7.21 -5.10
C ILE A 143 1.06 -6.73 -4.24
N THR A 144 -0.05 -6.37 -4.89
CA THR A 144 -1.31 -6.04 -4.20
C THR A 144 -2.30 -7.19 -4.31
N ASP A 145 -3.21 -7.27 -3.39
CA ASP A 145 -4.38 -8.14 -3.50
C ASP A 145 -5.48 -7.56 -4.42
N LYS A 146 -5.16 -6.48 -5.12
CA LYS A 146 -6.08 -5.68 -5.90
C LYS A 146 -6.62 -6.35 -7.15
N TYR A 147 -5.75 -7.03 -7.90
CA TYR A 147 -6.10 -7.72 -9.15
C TYR A 147 -6.07 -9.23 -9.00
N ASN A 148 -5.43 -9.71 -7.95
CA ASN A 148 -5.24 -11.10 -7.69
C ASN A 148 -5.52 -11.35 -6.20
N ASN A 149 -6.20 -12.44 -5.90
CA ASN A 149 -6.46 -12.85 -4.54
C ASN A 149 -5.23 -13.59 -4.00
N VAL A 150 -4.18 -12.85 -3.69
CA VAL A 150 -2.87 -13.39 -3.30
C VAL A 150 -2.96 -14.37 -2.14
N PHE A 151 -3.94 -14.18 -1.25
CA PHE A 151 -4.13 -15.02 -0.06
C PHE A 151 -4.98 -16.28 -0.31
N GLU A 152 -5.69 -16.36 -1.42
CA GLU A 152 -6.49 -17.53 -1.78
C GLU A 152 -5.70 -18.56 -2.59
N HIS A 153 -4.52 -18.18 -3.09
CA HIS A 153 -3.67 -19.06 -3.85
C HIS A 153 -2.48 -19.51 -3.01
N GLU A 154 -2.07 -20.76 -3.18
CA GLU A 154 -0.80 -21.33 -2.72
C GLU A 154 0.44 -20.54 -3.22
N VAL A 155 0.19 -19.55 -4.01
CA VAL A 155 1.11 -18.66 -4.72
C VAL A 155 2.09 -17.91 -3.81
N LEU A 156 1.81 -17.72 -2.53
CA LEU A 156 2.82 -17.17 -1.61
C LEU A 156 4.02 -18.10 -1.44
N GLN A 157 3.80 -19.41 -1.57
CA GLN A 157 4.89 -20.41 -1.52
C GLN A 157 5.62 -20.51 -2.86
N ASP A 158 4.90 -20.50 -3.97
CA ASP A 158 5.49 -20.62 -5.31
C ASP A 158 6.29 -19.37 -5.73
N ARG A 159 5.98 -18.20 -5.15
CA ARG A 159 6.67 -16.91 -5.47
C ARG A 159 8.04 -16.75 -4.84
N ASN A 160 8.42 -17.60 -3.91
CA ASN A 160 9.79 -17.69 -3.44
C ASN A 160 10.79 -18.06 -4.55
N GLU A 161 10.30 -18.53 -5.68
CA GLU A 161 11.12 -18.78 -6.88
C GLU A 161 11.57 -17.48 -7.57
N TYR A 162 10.86 -16.37 -7.35
CA TYR A 162 11.06 -15.12 -8.09
C TYR A 162 11.79 -14.04 -7.30
N ALA A 163 11.52 -13.93 -6.02
CA ALA A 163 12.18 -12.97 -5.16
C ALA A 163 12.38 -13.55 -3.76
N LYS A 164 13.47 -13.11 -3.11
CA LYS A 164 13.77 -13.54 -1.75
C LYS A 164 12.72 -13.08 -0.74
N TYR A 165 12.16 -11.89 -0.95
CA TYR A 165 11.16 -11.28 -0.08
C TYR A 165 9.96 -10.81 -0.87
N THR A 166 8.80 -10.78 -0.23
CA THR A 166 7.55 -10.31 -0.84
C THR A 166 6.86 -9.31 0.08
N ILE A 167 6.47 -8.16 -0.46
CA ILE A 167 5.49 -7.27 0.15
C ILE A 167 4.13 -7.58 -0.46
N VAL A 168 3.16 -7.89 0.39
CA VAL A 168 1.75 -8.03 0.02
C VAL A 168 0.99 -6.82 0.53
N ASP A 169 0.50 -6.00 -0.39
CA ASP A 169 -0.31 -4.82 -0.04
C ASP A 169 -1.79 -5.18 -0.02
N GLU A 170 -2.35 -5.28 1.17
CA GLU A 170 -3.77 -5.53 1.41
C GLU A 170 -4.59 -4.26 1.74
N THR A 171 -4.12 -3.10 1.30
CA THR A 171 -4.78 -1.81 1.57
C THR A 171 -6.27 -1.80 1.19
N TYR A 172 -6.69 -2.67 0.29
CA TYR A 172 -8.08 -2.75 -0.17
C TYR A 172 -8.89 -3.89 0.45
N SER A 173 -8.28 -4.81 1.18
CA SER A 173 -8.98 -5.98 1.72
C SER A 173 -8.83 -6.16 3.22
N ALA A 174 -7.65 -5.87 3.77
CA ALA A 174 -7.27 -6.16 5.15
C ALA A 174 -7.51 -7.65 5.54
N LYS A 175 -7.32 -8.58 4.60
CA LYS A 175 -7.62 -10.00 4.77
C LYS A 175 -6.77 -10.65 5.85
N MET A 176 -5.45 -10.45 5.77
CA MET A 176 -4.53 -11.02 6.76
C MET A 176 -4.66 -10.34 8.10
N LEU A 177 -4.91 -9.03 8.14
CA LEU A 177 -5.17 -8.33 9.39
C LEU A 177 -6.39 -8.90 10.13
N ARG A 178 -7.45 -9.25 9.41
CA ARG A 178 -8.69 -9.79 9.97
C ARG A 178 -8.63 -11.30 10.27
N ASN A 179 -7.68 -12.02 9.67
CA ASN A 179 -7.55 -13.45 9.88
C ASN A 179 -6.93 -13.74 11.25
N ILE A 180 -7.69 -14.28 12.19
CA ILE A 180 -7.21 -14.63 13.53
C ILE A 180 -6.21 -15.79 13.54
N ASN A 181 -6.24 -16.64 12.53
CA ASN A 181 -5.35 -17.79 12.37
C ASN A 181 -4.20 -17.49 11.40
N ARG A 182 -3.82 -16.22 11.28
CA ARG A 182 -2.78 -15.81 10.33
C ARG A 182 -1.42 -16.39 10.69
N GLU A 183 -0.76 -16.89 9.66
CA GLU A 183 0.66 -17.22 9.70
C GLU A 183 1.37 -16.38 8.63
N ILE A 184 2.36 -15.60 9.03
CA ILE A 184 3.15 -14.80 8.11
C ILE A 184 4.47 -15.53 7.85
N PRO A 185 4.72 -16.00 6.62
CA PRO A 185 5.99 -16.62 6.26
C PRO A 185 7.18 -15.68 6.52
N GLU A 186 8.35 -16.25 6.78
CA GLU A 186 9.55 -15.46 7.12
C GLU A 186 9.96 -14.43 6.07
N ASN A 187 9.65 -14.68 4.83
CA ASN A 187 10.02 -13.84 3.69
C ASN A 187 8.87 -12.96 3.20
N VAL A 188 7.75 -12.90 3.92
CA VAL A 188 6.56 -12.11 3.57
C VAL A 188 6.34 -10.99 4.57
N PHE A 189 6.05 -9.81 4.05
CA PHE A 189 5.62 -8.64 4.79
C PHE A 189 4.26 -8.22 4.25
N VAL A 190 3.25 -8.15 5.11
CA VAL A 190 1.91 -7.71 4.73
C VAL A 190 1.73 -6.28 5.18
N ILE A 191 1.36 -5.40 4.26
CA ILE A 191 1.09 -3.99 4.57
C ILE A 191 -0.36 -3.64 4.31
N GLY A 192 -0.88 -2.71 5.09
CA GLY A 192 -2.23 -2.20 4.90
C GLY A 192 -2.44 -0.83 5.52
N SER A 193 -3.61 -0.25 5.27
CA SER A 193 -3.93 1.10 5.74
C SER A 193 -5.42 1.30 5.96
N TYR A 194 -5.77 2.08 6.95
CA TYR A 194 -7.13 2.56 7.21
C TYR A 194 -7.64 3.56 6.17
N SER A 195 -6.75 4.08 5.30
CA SER A 195 -7.07 5.15 4.35
C SER A 195 -8.23 4.84 3.40
N LYS A 196 -8.45 3.57 3.07
CA LYS A 196 -9.49 3.14 2.13
C LYS A 196 -10.79 2.73 2.80
N PHE A 197 -10.78 2.57 4.12
CA PHE A 197 -11.93 2.15 4.91
C PHE A 197 -12.51 3.29 5.76
N CYS A 198 -11.64 4.09 6.35
CA CYS A 198 -12.04 5.10 7.34
C CYS A 198 -11.71 6.54 6.92
N GLY A 199 -10.85 6.72 5.92
CA GLY A 199 -10.49 8.03 5.40
C GLY A 199 -8.98 8.25 5.28
N ALA A 200 -8.57 8.89 4.19
CA ALA A 200 -7.15 9.08 3.85
C ALA A 200 -6.39 9.95 4.87
N GLY A 201 -7.08 10.85 5.55
CA GLY A 201 -6.49 11.76 6.54
C GLY A 201 -6.09 11.10 7.85
N ILE A 202 -6.58 9.88 8.14
CA ILE A 202 -6.27 9.17 9.40
C ILE A 202 -4.79 8.80 9.47
N ARG A 203 -4.19 8.44 8.33
CA ARG A 203 -2.77 8.10 8.22
C ARG A 203 -2.33 6.95 9.14
N LEU A 204 -3.23 6.02 9.46
CA LEU A 204 -2.92 4.77 10.16
C LEU A 204 -2.66 3.67 9.14
N GLY A 205 -1.49 3.09 9.19
CA GLY A 205 -1.10 1.88 8.47
C GLY A 205 -0.45 0.87 9.41
N TYR A 206 -0.11 -0.28 8.87
CA TYR A 206 0.54 -1.36 9.59
C TYR A 206 1.43 -2.20 8.69
N ILE A 207 2.38 -2.88 9.31
CA ILE A 207 3.12 -3.98 8.71
C ILE A 207 2.92 -5.19 9.60
N LEU A 208 2.47 -6.32 9.02
CA LEU A 208 2.49 -7.62 9.67
C LEU A 208 3.69 -8.40 9.14
N TYR A 209 4.40 -9.09 10.01
CA TYR A 209 5.61 -9.81 9.66
C TYR A 209 5.84 -11.03 10.56
N ASN A 210 6.72 -11.92 10.14
CA ASN A 210 7.12 -13.04 10.97
C ASN A 210 7.92 -12.54 12.20
N PRO A 211 7.65 -13.04 13.41
CA PRO A 211 8.28 -12.57 14.66
C PRO A 211 9.82 -12.54 14.65
N LYS A 212 10.47 -13.32 13.80
CA LYS A 212 11.94 -13.26 13.68
C LYS A 212 12.48 -11.90 13.28
N TRP A 213 11.65 -11.07 12.60
CA TRP A 213 12.01 -9.71 12.20
C TRP A 213 11.79 -8.67 13.30
N ASN A 214 11.20 -9.07 14.43
CA ASN A 214 10.72 -8.12 15.42
C ASN A 214 11.79 -7.12 15.88
N ASN A 215 13.00 -7.57 16.19
CA ASN A 215 14.05 -6.67 16.68
C ASN A 215 14.39 -5.58 15.64
N LEU A 216 14.52 -5.93 14.37
CA LEU A 216 14.83 -4.99 13.32
C LEU A 216 13.65 -4.06 13.04
N MET A 217 12.43 -4.60 12.94
CA MET A 217 11.24 -3.81 12.67
C MET A 217 10.93 -2.82 13.80
N GLN A 218 11.15 -3.20 15.05
CA GLN A 218 11.02 -2.31 16.21
C GLN A 218 12.05 -1.18 16.21
N LEU A 219 13.25 -1.40 15.70
CA LEU A 219 14.27 -0.34 15.55
C LEU A 219 13.91 0.66 14.46
N LEU A 220 13.27 0.20 13.38
CA LEU A 220 12.92 1.02 12.23
C LEU A 220 11.52 1.62 12.31
N ARG A 221 10.71 1.22 13.29
CA ARG A 221 9.37 1.78 13.48
C ARG A 221 9.45 3.29 13.70
N GLU A 222 8.41 3.97 13.27
CA GLU A 222 8.23 5.37 13.67
C GLU A 222 7.94 5.49 15.16
N GLU A 223 8.46 6.55 15.77
CA GLU A 223 8.26 6.79 17.18
C GLU A 223 6.84 7.24 17.50
N CYS A 224 6.13 7.81 16.51
CA CYS A 224 4.75 8.18 16.72
C CYS A 224 3.90 8.15 15.44
N ILE A 225 2.64 7.78 15.60
CA ILE A 225 1.56 8.00 14.65
C ILE A 225 0.84 9.31 15.01
N SER A 226 -0.13 9.76 14.20
CA SER A 226 -0.93 10.93 14.58
C SER A 226 -1.86 10.62 15.76
N LYS A 227 -2.23 11.65 16.53
CA LYS A 227 -3.22 11.49 17.63
C LYS A 227 -4.58 11.01 17.11
N LEU A 228 -4.94 11.40 15.89
CA LEU A 228 -6.13 10.88 15.21
C LEU A 228 -5.99 9.38 14.91
N ALA A 229 -4.84 8.96 14.41
CA ALA A 229 -4.56 7.56 14.13
C ALA A 229 -4.64 6.67 15.39
N GLU A 230 -4.15 7.16 16.53
CA GLU A 230 -4.25 6.47 17.83
C GLU A 230 -5.69 6.06 18.13
N LYS A 231 -6.67 6.93 17.94
CA LYS A 231 -8.09 6.63 18.18
C LYS A 231 -8.61 5.49 17.31
N TYR A 232 -8.10 5.37 16.10
CA TYR A 232 -8.53 4.31 15.17
C TYR A 232 -7.90 2.95 15.45
N THR A 233 -6.92 2.86 16.34
CA THR A 233 -6.29 1.57 16.71
C THR A 233 -7.24 0.62 17.44
N SER A 234 -8.26 1.16 18.11
CA SER A 234 -9.32 0.38 18.77
C SER A 234 -10.54 0.10 17.88
N ILE A 235 -10.51 0.51 16.63
CA ILE A 235 -11.63 0.40 15.71
C ILE A 235 -11.31 -0.64 14.64
N HIS A 236 -12.16 -1.67 14.51
CA HIS A 236 -12.09 -2.57 13.36
C HIS A 236 -12.33 -1.80 12.07
N MET A 237 -11.53 -2.07 11.05
CA MET A 237 -11.84 -1.59 9.70
C MET A 237 -13.23 -2.09 9.30
N PRO A 238 -14.15 -1.21 8.88
CA PRO A 238 -15.48 -1.63 8.49
C PRO A 238 -15.44 -2.54 7.26
N GLU A 239 -16.35 -3.48 7.19
CA GLU A 239 -16.64 -4.14 5.92
C GLU A 239 -17.43 -3.17 5.05
N MET A 240 -16.99 -3.03 3.80
CA MET A 240 -17.65 -2.13 2.86
C MET A 240 -18.64 -2.95 2.03
N ASN A 241 -19.92 -2.59 2.12
CA ASN A 241 -20.92 -3.12 1.22
C ASN A 241 -20.80 -2.41 -0.13
N LEU A 242 -20.34 -3.14 -1.14
CA LEU A 242 -20.31 -2.61 -2.49
C LEU A 242 -21.75 -2.50 -3.02
N PRO A 243 -22.12 -1.36 -3.63
CA PRO A 243 -23.36 -1.28 -4.37
C PRO A 243 -23.34 -2.28 -5.54
N GLU A 244 -24.50 -2.57 -6.07
CA GLU A 244 -24.60 -3.31 -7.33
C GLU A 244 -23.99 -2.48 -8.47
N PHE A 245 -23.27 -3.15 -9.32
CA PHE A 245 -22.67 -2.58 -10.53
C PHE A 245 -23.09 -3.41 -11.73
N ASP A 246 -23.39 -2.73 -12.84
CA ASP A 246 -23.60 -3.38 -14.11
C ASP A 246 -22.28 -3.78 -14.76
N GLY A 247 -22.29 -4.87 -15.52
CA GLY A 247 -21.13 -5.36 -16.29
C GLY A 247 -20.53 -6.66 -15.78
N ASP A 248 -19.62 -7.19 -16.57
CA ASP A 248 -18.90 -8.45 -16.28
C ASP A 248 -17.79 -8.20 -15.27
N PHE A 249 -17.97 -8.70 -14.07
CA PHE A 249 -16.99 -8.60 -12.99
C PHE A 249 -15.80 -9.51 -13.25
N VAL A 250 -14.61 -8.92 -13.18
CA VAL A 250 -13.34 -9.64 -13.29
C VAL A 250 -12.72 -9.85 -11.91
N CYS A 251 -12.71 -8.82 -11.09
CA CYS A 251 -12.29 -8.93 -9.70
C CYS A 251 -13.06 -7.96 -8.81
N LYS A 252 -13.15 -8.31 -7.53
CA LYS A 252 -13.89 -7.56 -6.51
C LYS A 252 -13.05 -7.43 -5.25
N SER A 253 -13.10 -6.26 -4.65
CA SER A 253 -12.55 -5.97 -3.33
C SER A 253 -13.62 -5.33 -2.46
N ASN A 254 -13.30 -5.01 -1.20
CA ASN A 254 -14.27 -4.42 -0.27
C ASN A 254 -14.75 -3.01 -0.68
N ASN A 255 -14.03 -2.29 -1.54
CA ASN A 255 -14.33 -0.90 -1.88
C ASN A 255 -14.23 -0.57 -3.37
N TYR A 256 -14.06 -1.56 -4.23
CA TYR A 256 -14.11 -1.39 -5.68
C TYR A 256 -14.42 -2.72 -6.38
N VAL A 257 -14.82 -2.61 -7.64
CA VAL A 257 -14.89 -3.72 -8.58
C VAL A 257 -14.13 -3.37 -9.84
N VAL A 258 -13.65 -4.39 -10.56
CA VAL A 258 -13.12 -4.25 -11.92
C VAL A 258 -14.05 -4.96 -12.88
N VAL A 259 -14.44 -4.25 -13.94
CA VAL A 259 -15.30 -4.76 -15.00
C VAL A 259 -14.63 -4.56 -16.36
N LYS A 260 -15.02 -5.36 -17.36
CA LYS A 260 -14.64 -5.08 -18.74
C LYS A 260 -15.31 -3.77 -19.18
N ALA A 261 -14.57 -2.91 -19.88
CA ALA A 261 -15.06 -1.59 -20.25
C ALA A 261 -16.24 -1.62 -21.25
N ASP A 262 -16.23 -2.60 -22.14
CA ASP A 262 -17.27 -2.82 -23.16
C ASP A 262 -18.59 -3.37 -22.60
N SER A 263 -18.53 -4.07 -21.45
CA SER A 263 -19.73 -4.58 -20.77
C SER A 263 -20.35 -3.59 -19.78
N TYR A 264 -19.68 -2.48 -19.46
CA TYR A 264 -20.16 -1.54 -18.44
C TYR A 264 -21.11 -0.49 -19.02
N THR A 265 -22.34 -0.51 -18.58
CA THR A 265 -23.42 0.41 -18.97
C THR A 265 -23.82 1.40 -17.87
N GLY A 266 -23.20 1.30 -16.71
CA GLY A 266 -23.56 2.09 -15.54
C GLY A 266 -23.00 3.53 -15.53
N ASP A 267 -23.08 4.20 -14.38
CA ASP A 267 -22.70 5.59 -14.22
C ASP A 267 -21.18 5.79 -14.36
N LYS A 268 -20.76 6.50 -15.41
CA LYS A 268 -19.35 6.80 -15.70
C LYS A 268 -18.62 7.55 -14.57
N ARG A 269 -19.35 8.28 -13.70
CA ARG A 269 -18.75 8.96 -12.53
C ARG A 269 -18.19 7.99 -11.51
N ARG A 270 -18.55 6.70 -11.56
CA ARG A 270 -17.97 5.64 -10.73
C ARG A 270 -16.62 5.14 -11.23
N ILE A 271 -16.21 5.49 -12.45
CA ILE A 271 -14.94 5.06 -13.03
C ILE A 271 -13.80 5.83 -12.34
N ASN A 272 -13.10 5.14 -11.44
CA ASN A 272 -11.94 5.69 -10.76
C ASN A 272 -10.66 5.62 -11.61
N ARG A 273 -10.56 4.58 -12.44
CA ARG A 273 -9.40 4.33 -13.29
C ARG A 273 -9.80 3.49 -14.50
N GLU A 274 -9.26 3.85 -15.64
CA GLU A 274 -9.23 3.03 -16.85
C GLU A 274 -7.82 2.45 -17.00
N PHE A 275 -7.72 1.21 -17.42
CA PHE A 275 -6.45 0.55 -17.72
C PHE A 275 -6.66 -0.57 -18.74
N GLU A 276 -5.58 -1.03 -19.37
CA GLU A 276 -5.60 -2.06 -20.40
C GLU A 276 -4.67 -3.21 -19.99
N VAL A 277 -5.12 -4.44 -20.20
CA VAL A 277 -4.35 -5.67 -20.01
C VAL A 277 -4.65 -6.61 -21.17
N SER A 278 -3.63 -7.13 -21.85
CA SER A 278 -3.75 -8.04 -23.00
C SER A 278 -4.65 -7.48 -24.12
N GLY A 279 -4.62 -6.17 -24.35
CA GLY A 279 -5.46 -5.50 -25.37
C GLY A 279 -6.93 -5.31 -24.97
N ILE A 280 -7.32 -5.69 -23.76
CA ILE A 280 -8.68 -5.52 -23.23
C ILE A 280 -8.70 -4.37 -22.25
N LYS A 281 -9.67 -3.45 -22.42
CA LYS A 281 -9.87 -2.32 -21.52
C LYS A 281 -10.75 -2.70 -20.34
N PHE A 282 -10.37 -2.17 -19.19
CA PHE A 282 -11.06 -2.38 -17.91
C PHE A 282 -11.33 -1.07 -17.21
N TYR A 283 -12.44 -1.03 -16.47
CA TYR A 283 -12.76 0.03 -15.54
C TYR A 283 -12.67 -0.47 -14.10
N LYS A 284 -11.92 0.27 -13.29
CA LYS A 284 -12.00 0.15 -11.85
C LYS A 284 -13.08 1.10 -11.34
N LEU A 285 -14.16 0.56 -10.79
CA LEU A 285 -15.30 1.30 -10.29
C LEU A 285 -15.19 1.48 -8.77
N GLY A 286 -15.36 2.69 -8.29
CA GLY A 286 -15.32 3.02 -6.86
C GLY A 286 -16.71 3.10 -6.23
N LEU A 287 -16.73 3.13 -4.89
CA LEU A 287 -17.97 3.30 -4.11
C LEU A 287 -18.58 4.68 -4.28
N SER A 288 -17.74 5.71 -4.32
CA SER A 288 -18.17 7.11 -4.45
C SER A 288 -18.25 7.55 -5.91
N LEU A 289 -19.21 8.38 -6.19
CA LEU A 289 -19.23 9.18 -7.42
C LEU A 289 -18.11 10.23 -7.35
N LYS A 290 -17.42 10.42 -8.47
CA LYS A 290 -16.45 11.51 -8.61
C LYS A 290 -17.14 12.85 -8.74
#